data_c5a233ec9bbff15181880e04548ec7b2
#
_entry.id   c5a233ec9bbff15181880e04548ec7b2
#
_cell.length_a   1.000
_cell.length_b   1.000
_cell.length_c   1.000
_cell.angle_alpha   90.00
_cell.angle_beta   90.00
_cell.angle_gamma   90.00
#
_symmetry.space_group_name_H-M   'P 1'
#
loop_
_entity.id
_entity.type
_entity.pdbx_description
1 polymer ?
#
loop_
_entity_poly.entity_id
_entity_poly.type
_entity_poly.pdbx_seq_one_letter_code
_entity_poly.pdbx_strand_id
1 'polypeptide(L)'
;GNFYREYLVEVLARGTRGKADLVAYFFRRAAQLTRQGGDFGLIATNSLAQGDTREAGLLPLERTGHTIRAAWPDMPWEGNATVCTSQVVIRTPGQAYAGPVLLHGQAVDGISSFLKAGEEDWEARPLAANAGLAFQGTIVLGEGFLTDEAQARQWLAADSRNRDVLFPYLSGVDLTSSPTQAPSRWIINFWDWEEEDAQTYAQSFQQLTELVRPIRQRRDGNGNFALRRPLPQRWWQYADKRPALY
;
A
#
# COMPACT_ATOMS: atom_id res chain seq x y z
N GLY A 1 -7.21 6.95 -16.44
CA GLY A 1 -6.20 6.95 -17.49
C GLY A 1 -5.01 7.84 -17.09
N ASN A 2 -3.91 7.73 -17.81
CA ASN A 2 -2.65 8.47 -17.54
C ASN A 2 -2.86 10.00 -17.49
N PHE A 3 -3.70 10.53 -18.39
CA PHE A 3 -4.00 11.97 -18.46
C PHE A 3 -4.59 12.53 -17.15
N TYR A 4 -5.53 11.81 -16.53
CA TYR A 4 -6.11 12.26 -15.26
C TYR A 4 -5.08 12.25 -14.14
N ARG A 5 -4.23 11.23 -14.08
CA ARG A 5 -3.14 11.15 -13.11
C ARG A 5 -2.13 12.29 -13.31
N GLU A 6 -1.76 12.59 -14.54
CA GLU A 6 -0.87 13.72 -14.85
C GLU A 6 -1.48 15.05 -14.40
N TYR A 7 -2.77 15.27 -14.66
CA TYR A 7 -3.46 16.45 -14.14
C TYR A 7 -3.39 16.56 -12.61
N LEU A 8 -3.64 15.47 -11.89
CA LEU A 8 -3.55 15.46 -10.42
C LEU A 8 -2.13 15.81 -9.95
N VAL A 9 -1.12 15.23 -10.56
CA VAL A 9 0.28 15.43 -10.17
C VAL A 9 0.75 16.84 -10.57
N GLU A 10 0.63 17.20 -11.82
CA GLU A 10 1.24 18.44 -12.32
C GLU A 10 0.45 19.70 -11.90
N VAL A 11 -0.89 19.64 -11.91
CA VAL A 11 -1.73 20.79 -11.62
C VAL A 11 -2.06 20.91 -10.13
N LEU A 12 -2.58 19.86 -9.53
CA LEU A 12 -3.02 19.93 -8.12
C LEU A 12 -1.85 19.75 -7.14
N ALA A 13 -0.98 18.78 -7.35
CA ALA A 13 0.17 18.53 -6.47
C ALA A 13 1.44 19.30 -6.86
N ARG A 14 1.40 20.12 -7.92
CA ARG A 14 2.52 20.95 -8.40
C ARG A 14 3.80 20.14 -8.59
N GLY A 15 3.69 18.98 -9.26
CA GLY A 15 4.81 18.11 -9.60
C GLY A 15 5.19 17.11 -8.49
N THR A 16 4.54 17.11 -7.33
CA THR A 16 4.80 16.10 -6.28
C THR A 16 4.35 14.74 -6.76
N ARG A 17 5.30 13.86 -7.04
CA ARG A 17 5.08 12.50 -7.54
C ARG A 17 5.08 11.51 -6.38
N GLY A 18 4.39 10.39 -6.56
CA GLY A 18 4.32 9.31 -5.58
C GLY A 18 3.07 8.45 -5.80
N LYS A 19 2.83 7.55 -4.86
CA LYS A 19 1.61 6.72 -4.79
C LYS A 19 0.57 7.33 -3.84
N ALA A 20 0.40 8.66 -3.90
CA ALA A 20 -0.55 9.35 -3.05
C ALA A 20 -1.98 8.89 -3.31
N ASP A 21 -2.75 8.74 -2.24
CA ASP A 21 -4.20 8.53 -2.29
C ASP A 21 -4.89 9.78 -2.88
N LEU A 22 -5.99 9.57 -3.57
CA LEU A 22 -6.80 10.64 -4.16
C LEU A 22 -7.21 11.71 -3.14
N VAL A 23 -7.36 11.36 -1.89
CA VAL A 23 -7.72 12.27 -0.81
C VAL A 23 -6.75 13.45 -0.67
N ALA A 24 -5.46 13.26 -0.90
CA ALA A 24 -4.46 14.33 -0.89
C ALA A 24 -4.84 15.48 -1.86
N TYR A 25 -5.30 15.12 -3.03
CA TYR A 25 -5.69 16.09 -4.07
C TYR A 25 -7.00 16.82 -3.74
N PHE A 26 -7.91 16.17 -3.01
CA PHE A 26 -9.11 16.85 -2.50
C PHE A 26 -8.75 17.93 -1.48
N PHE A 27 -7.83 17.67 -0.56
CA PHE A 27 -7.34 18.70 0.36
C PHE A 27 -6.69 19.87 -0.37
N ARG A 28 -5.85 19.60 -1.37
CA ARG A 28 -5.24 20.63 -2.23
C ARG A 28 -6.30 21.45 -2.95
N ARG A 29 -7.31 20.80 -3.49
CA ARG A 29 -8.39 21.49 -4.22
C ARG A 29 -9.28 22.30 -3.29
N ALA A 30 -9.64 21.78 -2.13
CA ALA A 30 -10.41 22.51 -1.11
C ALA A 30 -9.68 23.79 -0.68
N ALA A 31 -8.36 23.69 -0.45
CA ALA A 31 -7.53 24.86 -0.12
C ALA A 31 -7.56 25.94 -1.20
N GLN A 32 -7.55 25.57 -2.50
CA GLN A 32 -7.63 26.51 -3.61
C GLN A 32 -9.01 27.18 -3.73
N LEU A 33 -10.07 26.49 -3.33
CA LEU A 33 -11.44 27.00 -3.42
C LEU A 33 -11.87 27.81 -2.19
N THR A 34 -11.16 27.67 -1.09
CA THR A 34 -11.46 28.38 0.15
C THR A 34 -10.84 29.78 0.11
N ARG A 35 -11.62 30.80 0.46
CA ARG A 35 -11.13 32.18 0.56
C ARG A 35 -9.99 32.33 1.58
N GLN A 36 -9.17 33.34 1.46
CA GLN A 36 -8.15 33.68 2.45
C GLN A 36 -8.74 33.82 3.85
N GLY A 37 -8.05 33.26 4.85
CA GLY A 37 -8.52 33.25 6.23
C GLY A 37 -9.80 32.43 6.45
N GLY A 38 -10.25 31.66 5.46
CA GLY A 38 -11.38 30.74 5.57
C GLY A 38 -10.97 29.37 6.08
N ASP A 39 -11.94 28.61 6.56
CA ASP A 39 -11.76 27.23 7.02
C ASP A 39 -12.44 26.25 6.08
N PHE A 40 -11.83 25.07 5.90
CA PHE A 40 -12.47 23.91 5.29
C PHE A 40 -12.19 22.66 6.12
N GLY A 41 -13.12 21.71 6.10
CA GLY A 41 -12.96 20.44 6.81
C GLY A 41 -13.27 19.27 5.87
N LEU A 42 -12.46 18.22 5.98
CA LEU A 42 -12.63 16.97 5.24
C LEU A 42 -12.41 15.76 6.13
N ILE A 43 -13.08 14.67 5.78
CA ILE A 43 -12.85 13.34 6.35
C ILE A 43 -12.07 12.54 5.33
N ALA A 44 -11.04 11.87 5.79
CA ALA A 44 -10.13 11.07 4.98
C ALA A 44 -9.78 9.75 5.67
N THR A 45 -9.23 8.81 4.93
CA THR A 45 -8.53 7.68 5.55
C THR A 45 -7.30 8.18 6.31
N ASN A 46 -6.90 7.47 7.35
CA ASN A 46 -5.73 7.83 8.18
C ASN A 46 -4.41 7.89 7.38
N SER A 47 -4.36 7.29 6.20
CA SER A 47 -3.24 7.42 5.24
C SER A 47 -2.94 8.88 4.86
N LEU A 48 -3.87 9.82 5.09
CA LEU A 48 -3.67 11.25 4.84
C LEU A 48 -2.42 11.80 5.54
N ALA A 49 -2.11 11.32 6.75
CA ALA A 49 -0.95 11.75 7.54
C ALA A 49 0.32 10.91 7.29
N GLN A 50 0.34 10.05 6.25
CA GLN A 50 1.39 9.06 6.03
C GLN A 50 1.99 9.12 4.62
N GLY A 51 3.30 8.88 4.54
CA GLY A 51 4.05 8.68 3.28
C GLY A 51 3.70 9.66 2.17
N ASP A 52 3.62 9.15 0.95
CA ASP A 52 3.36 9.94 -0.27
C ASP A 52 2.05 10.74 -0.20
N THR A 53 1.04 10.26 0.54
CA THR A 53 -0.25 10.96 0.68
C THR A 53 -0.09 12.23 1.51
N ARG A 54 0.65 12.19 2.63
CA ARG A 54 1.01 13.36 3.42
C ARG A 54 1.86 14.34 2.61
N GLU A 55 2.86 13.83 1.90
CA GLU A 55 3.79 14.64 1.09
C GLU A 55 3.09 15.37 -0.06
N ALA A 56 2.09 14.76 -0.68
CA ALA A 56 1.30 15.39 -1.74
C ALA A 56 0.16 16.29 -1.19
N GLY A 57 -0.35 15.99 0.01
CA GLY A 57 -1.54 16.60 0.61
C GLY A 57 -1.23 17.64 1.69
N LEU A 58 -1.07 17.21 2.93
CA LEU A 58 -0.98 18.08 4.10
C LEU A 58 0.33 18.86 4.20
N LEU A 59 1.47 18.22 3.95
CA LEU A 59 2.78 18.85 4.09
C LEU A 59 2.96 20.12 3.22
N PRO A 60 2.56 20.12 1.93
CA PRO A 60 2.65 21.35 1.14
C PRO A 60 1.68 22.44 1.58
N LEU A 61 0.54 22.09 2.17
CA LEU A 61 -0.38 23.07 2.76
C LEU A 61 0.26 23.72 3.99
N GLU A 62 0.81 22.94 4.90
CA GLU A 62 1.56 23.43 6.06
C GLU A 62 2.70 24.38 5.64
N ARG A 63 3.55 23.97 4.68
CA ARG A 63 4.65 24.78 4.14
C ARG A 63 4.22 26.08 3.44
N THR A 64 2.96 26.16 3.01
CA THR A 64 2.40 27.38 2.39
C THR A 64 1.56 28.21 3.37
N GLY A 65 1.72 28.00 4.67
CA GLY A 65 1.11 28.82 5.72
C GLY A 65 -0.35 28.48 6.04
N HIS A 66 -0.84 27.31 5.60
CA HIS A 66 -2.12 26.79 6.08
C HIS A 66 -1.93 26.22 7.49
N THR A 67 -2.93 26.39 8.33
CA THR A 67 -2.89 25.92 9.71
C THR A 67 -3.92 24.81 9.91
N ILE A 68 -3.50 23.65 10.43
CA ILE A 68 -4.42 22.62 10.87
C ILE A 68 -5.01 23.08 12.20
N ARG A 69 -6.26 23.50 12.17
CA ARG A 69 -6.95 24.11 13.32
C ARG A 69 -7.58 23.09 14.23
N ALA A 70 -8.05 21.98 13.66
CA ALA A 70 -8.57 20.88 14.43
C ALA A 70 -8.33 19.57 13.71
N ALA A 71 -8.02 18.51 14.47
CA ALA A 71 -7.88 17.17 13.94
C ALA A 71 -8.36 16.11 14.94
N TRP A 72 -8.99 15.06 14.37
CA TRP A 72 -9.32 13.80 15.04
C TRP A 72 -8.73 12.67 14.20
N PRO A 73 -7.42 12.37 14.33
CA PRO A 73 -6.78 11.26 13.62
C PRO A 73 -7.24 9.89 14.14
N ASP A 74 -7.07 8.87 13.31
CA ASP A 74 -7.22 7.45 13.65
C ASP A 74 -8.57 7.06 14.28
N MET A 75 -9.63 7.75 13.90
CA MET A 75 -10.99 7.44 14.36
C MET A 75 -11.53 6.20 13.62
N PRO A 76 -12.01 5.18 14.33
CA PRO A 76 -12.71 4.07 13.72
C PRO A 76 -13.90 4.56 12.89
N TRP A 77 -14.07 4.00 11.69
CA TRP A 77 -15.26 4.29 10.89
C TRP A 77 -16.47 3.54 11.43
N GLU A 78 -17.57 4.22 11.68
CA GLU A 78 -18.80 3.62 12.23
C GLU A 78 -19.62 2.82 11.20
N GLY A 79 -19.19 2.75 9.95
CA GLY A 79 -19.86 2.00 8.88
C GLY A 79 -19.32 0.57 8.72
N ASN A 80 -19.75 -0.12 7.65
CA ASN A 80 -19.40 -1.51 7.39
C ASN A 80 -17.95 -1.74 6.94
N ALA A 81 -17.19 -0.68 6.66
CA ALA A 81 -15.78 -0.80 6.23
C ALA A 81 -14.85 -0.79 7.45
N THR A 82 -13.92 -1.74 7.48
CA THR A 82 -12.87 -1.81 8.52
C THR A 82 -11.74 -0.83 8.17
N VAL A 83 -11.98 0.46 8.38
CA VAL A 83 -11.02 1.53 8.11
C VAL A 83 -10.96 2.51 9.28
N CYS A 84 -9.78 3.11 9.48
CA CYS A 84 -9.61 4.27 10.35
C CYS A 84 -9.65 5.54 9.49
N THR A 85 -10.30 6.57 10.01
CA THR A 85 -10.43 7.86 9.35
C THR A 85 -9.81 8.98 10.18
N SER A 86 -9.44 10.07 9.51
CA SER A 86 -9.00 11.30 10.15
C SER A 86 -9.95 12.41 9.70
N GLN A 87 -10.47 13.17 10.67
CA GLN A 87 -11.23 14.40 10.42
C GLN A 87 -10.28 15.57 10.61
N VAL A 88 -10.18 16.44 9.61
CA VAL A 88 -9.19 17.54 9.63
C VAL A 88 -9.85 18.83 9.19
N VAL A 89 -9.68 19.87 9.99
CA VAL A 89 -10.10 21.24 9.69
C VAL A 89 -8.87 22.10 9.47
N ILE A 90 -8.78 22.73 8.30
CA ILE A 90 -7.63 23.53 7.87
C ILE A 90 -8.09 24.96 7.60
N ARG A 91 -7.31 25.91 8.09
CA ARG A 91 -7.43 27.33 7.79
C ARG A 91 -6.46 27.73 6.69
N THR A 92 -6.96 28.45 5.71
CA THR A 92 -6.12 29.03 4.65
C THR A 92 -5.33 30.24 5.19
N PRO A 93 -4.18 30.59 4.62
CA PRO A 93 -3.42 31.78 4.98
C PRO A 93 -4.28 33.05 4.95
N GLY A 94 -3.99 33.99 5.86
CA GLY A 94 -4.74 35.23 5.99
C GLY A 94 -4.55 35.87 7.37
N GLN A 95 -5.61 36.45 7.94
CA GLN A 95 -5.55 36.97 9.32
C GLN A 95 -5.20 35.87 10.30
N ALA A 96 -4.35 36.18 11.29
CA ALA A 96 -3.96 35.28 12.35
C ALA A 96 -5.21 34.68 13.04
N TYR A 97 -5.19 33.38 13.23
CA TYR A 97 -6.24 32.70 13.97
C TYR A 97 -5.96 32.80 15.47
N ALA A 98 -6.85 33.46 16.19
CA ALA A 98 -6.73 33.67 17.64
C ALA A 98 -7.46 32.60 18.48
N GLY A 99 -8.12 31.63 17.82
CA GLY A 99 -8.84 30.55 18.52
C GLY A 99 -7.93 29.36 18.86
N PRO A 100 -8.44 28.41 19.66
CA PRO A 100 -7.68 27.24 20.05
C PRO A 100 -7.44 26.28 18.86
N VAL A 101 -6.25 25.70 18.81
CA VAL A 101 -5.95 24.54 17.96
C VAL A 101 -6.31 23.27 18.73
N LEU A 102 -7.10 22.39 18.12
CA LEU A 102 -7.73 21.26 18.84
C LEU A 102 -7.29 19.92 18.26
N LEU A 103 -6.63 19.10 19.04
CA LEU A 103 -6.32 17.70 18.71
C LEU A 103 -7.17 16.79 19.60
N HIS A 104 -8.03 15.95 19.00
CA HIS A 104 -9.03 15.16 19.72
C HIS A 104 -9.90 15.98 20.69
N GLY A 105 -10.17 17.25 20.34
CA GLY A 105 -10.95 18.18 21.16
C GLY A 105 -10.15 18.85 22.30
N GLN A 106 -8.89 18.52 22.48
CA GLN A 106 -8.01 19.14 23.48
C GLN A 106 -7.16 20.24 22.83
N ALA A 107 -7.00 21.35 23.57
CA ALA A 107 -6.16 22.47 23.09
C ALA A 107 -4.69 22.08 23.06
N VAL A 108 -4.01 22.40 21.96
CA VAL A 108 -2.58 22.17 21.73
C VAL A 108 -1.96 23.42 21.09
N ASP A 109 -0.63 23.54 21.15
CA ASP A 109 0.08 24.71 20.58
C ASP A 109 0.06 24.70 19.04
N GLY A 110 0.03 23.52 18.42
CA GLY A 110 0.00 23.34 16.97
C GLY A 110 -0.28 21.90 16.60
N ILE A 111 -0.65 21.66 15.33
CA ILE A 111 -0.83 20.32 14.76
C ILE A 111 -0.01 20.26 13.48
N SER A 112 0.94 19.32 13.41
CA SER A 112 1.78 19.06 12.24
C SER A 112 1.02 18.30 11.15
N SER A 113 1.61 18.22 9.96
CA SER A 113 1.11 17.39 8.84
C SER A 113 1.05 15.90 9.15
N PHE A 114 1.66 15.44 10.25
CA PHE A 114 1.48 14.08 10.79
C PHE A 114 0.21 13.92 11.62
N LEU A 115 -0.59 14.97 11.78
CA LEU A 115 -1.74 15.07 12.68
C LEU A 115 -1.38 14.78 14.14
N LYS A 116 -0.22 15.26 14.58
CA LYS A 116 0.28 15.18 15.94
C LYS A 116 0.47 16.57 16.53
N ALA A 117 0.44 16.67 17.86
CA ALA A 117 0.70 17.93 18.56
C ALA A 117 2.16 18.37 18.38
N GLY A 118 2.37 19.69 18.25
CA GLY A 118 3.67 20.31 18.08
C GLY A 118 4.07 20.48 16.61
N GLU A 119 5.16 21.22 16.41
CA GLU A 119 5.82 21.39 15.12
C GLU A 119 6.92 20.33 14.99
N GLU A 120 6.59 19.17 14.44
CA GLU A 120 7.61 18.18 14.09
C GLU A 120 8.10 18.43 12.68
N ASP A 121 9.15 19.23 12.54
CA ASP A 121 9.82 19.52 11.26
C ASP A 121 11.03 18.59 11.03
N TRP A 122 10.91 17.31 11.32
CA TRP A 122 11.97 16.37 11.00
C TRP A 122 11.53 15.44 9.85
N GLU A 123 12.25 15.56 8.74
CA GLU A 123 12.14 14.57 7.66
C GLU A 123 12.79 13.26 8.10
N ALA A 124 12.01 12.18 8.07
CA ALA A 124 12.57 10.85 8.28
C ALA A 124 13.63 10.57 7.21
N ARG A 125 14.86 10.31 7.66
CA ARG A 125 15.97 9.95 6.75
C ARG A 125 16.23 8.45 6.84
N PRO A 126 16.58 7.79 5.71
CA PRO A 126 17.02 6.41 5.75
C PRO A 126 18.23 6.26 6.68
N LEU A 127 18.19 5.28 7.58
CA LEU A 127 19.32 4.96 8.42
C LEU A 127 20.38 4.23 7.58
N ALA A 128 21.52 4.85 7.39
CA ALA A 128 22.61 4.26 6.58
C ALA A 128 23.05 2.88 7.11
N ALA A 129 23.00 2.67 8.43
CA ALA A 129 23.31 1.39 9.05
C ALA A 129 22.35 0.25 8.66
N ASN A 130 21.14 0.58 8.15
CA ASN A 130 20.14 -0.40 7.73
C ASN A 130 20.16 -0.64 6.21
N ALA A 131 21.09 -0.03 5.49
CA ALA A 131 21.22 -0.26 4.05
C ALA A 131 21.52 -1.76 3.79
N GLY A 132 20.69 -2.37 2.95
CA GLY A 132 20.83 -3.80 2.61
C GLY A 132 20.36 -4.79 3.67
N LEU A 133 19.74 -4.34 4.78
CA LEU A 133 19.22 -5.23 5.83
C LEU A 133 17.72 -5.52 5.70
N ALA A 134 16.99 -4.72 4.96
CA ALA A 134 15.54 -4.89 4.78
C ALA A 134 15.14 -4.74 3.31
N PHE A 135 14.32 -5.67 2.84
CA PHE A 135 13.84 -5.73 1.47
C PHE A 135 12.33 -5.91 1.45
N GLN A 136 11.70 -5.35 0.43
CA GLN A 136 10.31 -5.69 0.17
C GLN A 136 10.24 -7.12 -0.34
N GLY A 137 9.37 -7.96 0.28
CA GLY A 137 9.12 -9.33 -0.16
C GLY A 137 8.51 -9.41 -1.56
N THR A 138 8.52 -10.60 -2.15
CA THR A 138 7.90 -10.88 -3.44
C THR A 138 6.40 -10.62 -3.43
N ILE A 139 5.86 -10.16 -4.54
CA ILE A 139 4.41 -10.01 -4.73
C ILE A 139 3.92 -11.18 -5.57
N VAL A 140 3.29 -12.14 -4.91
CA VAL A 140 2.81 -13.37 -5.54
C VAL A 140 1.62 -13.10 -6.46
N LEU A 141 0.63 -12.36 -5.98
CA LEU A 141 -0.63 -12.02 -6.67
C LEU A 141 -1.39 -13.27 -7.12
N GLY A 142 -1.97 -13.98 -6.15
CA GLY A 142 -2.87 -15.12 -6.35
C GLY A 142 -2.74 -16.17 -5.25
N GLU A 143 -3.85 -16.52 -4.63
CA GLU A 143 -3.92 -17.54 -3.58
C GLU A 143 -3.60 -18.95 -4.09
N GLY A 144 -3.74 -19.20 -5.40
CA GLY A 144 -3.45 -20.50 -6.01
C GLY A 144 -1.97 -20.90 -5.96
N PHE A 145 -1.05 -19.98 -5.62
CA PHE A 145 0.35 -20.33 -5.34
C PHE A 145 0.56 -20.93 -3.97
N LEU A 146 -0.42 -20.81 -3.07
CA LEU A 146 -0.30 -21.30 -1.71
C LEU A 146 -0.90 -22.70 -1.60
N THR A 147 -0.27 -23.51 -0.74
CA THR A 147 -0.77 -24.84 -0.37
C THR A 147 -0.62 -25.05 1.14
N ASP A 148 -1.34 -25.99 1.71
CA ASP A 148 -1.18 -26.35 3.10
C ASP A 148 0.03 -27.27 3.33
N GLU A 149 0.39 -27.46 4.59
CA GLU A 149 1.55 -28.25 4.97
C GLU A 149 1.38 -29.73 4.61
N ALA A 150 0.18 -30.28 4.75
CA ALA A 150 -0.09 -31.69 4.47
C ALA A 150 0.11 -32.00 2.98
N GLN A 151 -0.42 -31.16 2.12
CA GLN A 151 -0.28 -31.26 0.68
C GLN A 151 1.20 -31.07 0.24
N ALA A 152 1.90 -30.06 0.80
CA ALA A 152 3.30 -29.84 0.50
C ALA A 152 4.16 -31.06 0.88
N ARG A 153 3.95 -31.62 2.07
CA ARG A 153 4.65 -32.82 2.53
C ARG A 153 4.35 -34.04 1.65
N GLN A 154 3.12 -34.20 1.20
CA GLN A 154 2.73 -35.27 0.28
C GLN A 154 3.48 -35.15 -1.04
N TRP A 155 3.58 -33.96 -1.62
CA TRP A 155 4.30 -33.73 -2.87
C TRP A 155 5.81 -33.92 -2.71
N LEU A 156 6.39 -33.46 -1.60
CA LEU A 156 7.81 -33.69 -1.28
C LEU A 156 8.14 -35.17 -1.11
N ALA A 157 7.20 -35.96 -0.57
CA ALA A 157 7.37 -37.41 -0.43
C ALA A 157 7.22 -38.16 -1.77
N ALA A 158 6.34 -37.68 -2.64
CA ALA A 158 6.10 -38.26 -3.97
C ALA A 158 7.28 -37.98 -4.94
N ASP A 159 7.84 -36.79 -4.90
CA ASP A 159 9.00 -36.40 -5.71
C ASP A 159 9.86 -35.38 -4.91
N SER A 160 11.06 -35.82 -4.52
CA SER A 160 11.98 -34.99 -3.72
C SER A 160 12.44 -33.74 -4.46
N ARG A 161 12.36 -33.66 -5.79
CA ARG A 161 12.68 -32.47 -6.59
C ARG A 161 11.75 -31.29 -6.25
N ASN A 162 10.55 -31.56 -5.72
CA ASN A 162 9.65 -30.47 -5.28
C ASN A 162 10.28 -29.51 -4.25
N ARG A 163 11.42 -29.87 -3.63
CA ARG A 163 12.19 -28.96 -2.77
C ARG A 163 12.73 -27.73 -3.52
N ASP A 164 12.86 -27.81 -4.83
CA ASP A 164 13.36 -26.71 -5.66
C ASP A 164 12.31 -25.62 -5.84
N VAL A 165 11.02 -25.95 -5.64
CA VAL A 165 9.87 -25.09 -5.94
C VAL A 165 8.89 -24.92 -4.80
N LEU A 166 8.98 -25.69 -3.72
CA LEU A 166 8.10 -25.60 -2.55
C LEU A 166 8.85 -25.03 -1.34
N PHE A 167 8.37 -23.92 -0.83
CA PHE A 167 8.99 -23.22 0.31
C PHE A 167 7.97 -22.95 1.41
N PRO A 168 8.38 -22.97 2.70
CA PRO A 168 7.55 -22.46 3.78
C PRO A 168 7.20 -20.99 3.54
N TYR A 169 5.95 -20.61 3.72
CA TYR A 169 5.45 -19.25 3.50
C TYR A 169 5.05 -18.58 4.81
N LEU A 170 5.87 -17.62 5.25
CA LEU A 170 5.61 -16.82 6.43
C LEU A 170 4.81 -15.57 6.05
N SER A 171 3.68 -15.36 6.70
CA SER A 171 2.81 -14.22 6.49
C SER A 171 2.67 -13.36 7.76
N GLY A 172 2.12 -12.15 7.62
CA GLY A 172 1.83 -11.28 8.77
C GLY A 172 0.89 -11.95 9.78
N VAL A 173 -0.04 -12.80 9.31
CA VAL A 173 -0.93 -13.56 10.19
C VAL A 173 -0.15 -14.56 11.05
N ASP A 174 0.83 -15.26 10.48
CA ASP A 174 1.67 -16.20 11.24
C ASP A 174 2.46 -15.48 12.32
N LEU A 175 2.99 -14.28 12.01
CA LEU A 175 3.76 -13.46 12.96
C LEU A 175 2.91 -12.95 14.13
N THR A 176 1.63 -12.63 13.87
CA THR A 176 0.76 -12.00 14.88
C THR A 176 -0.12 -12.99 15.63
N SER A 177 -0.42 -14.17 15.06
CA SER A 177 -1.39 -15.11 15.61
C SER A 177 -0.77 -16.41 16.10
N SER A 178 0.49 -16.72 15.74
CA SER A 178 1.18 -17.93 16.19
C SER A 178 2.24 -17.62 17.26
N PRO A 179 2.21 -18.28 18.43
CA PRO A 179 3.23 -18.11 19.46
C PRO A 179 4.64 -18.49 19.00
N THR A 180 4.75 -19.42 18.05
CA THR A 180 6.04 -19.88 17.49
C THR A 180 6.49 -19.06 16.31
N GLN A 181 5.60 -18.21 15.75
CA GLN A 181 5.85 -17.45 14.53
C GLN A 181 6.32 -18.31 13.35
N ALA A 182 5.93 -19.59 13.35
CA ALA A 182 6.25 -20.53 12.29
C ALA A 182 5.28 -20.39 11.11
N PRO A 183 5.75 -20.60 9.87
CA PRO A 183 4.89 -20.61 8.69
C PRO A 183 3.79 -21.66 8.81
N SER A 184 2.55 -21.28 8.53
CA SER A 184 1.40 -22.20 8.52
C SER A 184 1.09 -22.75 7.12
N ARG A 185 1.68 -22.18 6.09
CA ARG A 185 1.43 -22.52 4.68
C ARG A 185 2.74 -22.69 3.92
N TRP A 186 2.63 -23.24 2.74
CA TRP A 186 3.72 -23.40 1.78
C TRP A 186 3.38 -22.65 0.50
N ILE A 187 4.41 -22.32 -0.29
CA ILE A 187 4.27 -21.56 -1.52
C ILE A 187 5.05 -22.21 -2.65
N ILE A 188 4.44 -22.20 -3.83
CA ILE A 188 5.05 -22.66 -5.07
C ILE A 188 5.78 -21.48 -5.71
N ASN A 189 7.08 -21.64 -6.03
CA ASN A 189 7.88 -20.63 -6.71
C ASN A 189 8.67 -21.26 -7.85
N PHE A 190 8.30 -20.91 -9.08
CA PHE A 190 9.03 -21.31 -10.29
C PHE A 190 10.05 -20.27 -10.75
N TRP A 191 10.43 -19.34 -9.89
CA TRP A 191 11.46 -18.34 -10.18
C TRP A 191 11.25 -17.63 -11.53
N ASP A 192 12.30 -17.62 -12.39
CA ASP A 192 12.31 -17.12 -13.76
C ASP A 192 12.20 -18.22 -14.82
N TRP A 193 11.90 -19.42 -14.40
CA TRP A 193 11.88 -20.58 -15.28
C TRP A 193 10.88 -20.43 -16.43
N GLU A 194 11.23 -20.96 -17.58
CA GLU A 194 10.31 -21.06 -18.69
C GLU A 194 9.20 -22.09 -18.36
N GLU A 195 8.11 -22.04 -19.12
CA GLU A 195 6.92 -22.87 -18.83
C GLU A 195 7.24 -24.37 -18.91
N GLU A 196 8.10 -24.76 -19.86
CA GLU A 196 8.55 -26.13 -20.08
C GLU A 196 9.27 -26.71 -18.86
N ASP A 197 10.15 -25.93 -18.23
CA ASP A 197 10.86 -26.33 -17.01
C ASP A 197 9.90 -26.47 -15.84
N ALA A 198 9.00 -25.52 -15.66
CA ALA A 198 7.99 -25.54 -14.62
C ALA A 198 7.05 -26.75 -14.74
N GLN A 199 6.68 -27.16 -15.95
CA GLN A 199 5.84 -28.33 -16.23
C GLN A 199 6.45 -29.65 -15.74
N THR A 200 7.77 -29.73 -15.59
CA THR A 200 8.44 -30.95 -15.09
C THR A 200 8.08 -31.25 -13.62
N TYR A 201 7.53 -30.27 -12.88
CA TYR A 201 7.04 -30.39 -11.50
C TYR A 201 5.52 -30.58 -11.50
N ALA A 202 5.07 -31.73 -11.94
CA ALA A 202 3.69 -32.01 -12.35
C ALA A 202 2.63 -31.55 -11.33
N GLN A 203 2.77 -31.86 -10.03
CA GLN A 203 1.75 -31.54 -9.01
C GLN A 203 1.67 -30.02 -8.77
N SER A 204 2.81 -29.37 -8.58
CA SER A 204 2.88 -27.93 -8.36
C SER A 204 2.39 -27.15 -9.58
N PHE A 205 2.76 -27.57 -10.78
CA PHE A 205 2.33 -26.93 -12.02
C PHE A 205 0.84 -27.14 -12.29
N GLN A 206 0.30 -28.33 -11.98
CA GLN A 206 -1.14 -28.61 -12.10
C GLN A 206 -1.96 -27.69 -11.22
N GLN A 207 -1.59 -27.52 -9.95
CA GLN A 207 -2.29 -26.59 -9.06
C GLN A 207 -2.33 -25.16 -9.64
N LEU A 208 -1.20 -24.65 -10.15
CA LEU A 208 -1.19 -23.33 -10.78
C LEU A 208 -2.03 -23.27 -12.05
N THR A 209 -2.06 -24.35 -12.84
CA THR A 209 -2.89 -24.44 -14.05
C THR A 209 -4.37 -24.34 -13.70
N GLU A 210 -4.79 -24.97 -12.60
CA GLU A 210 -6.18 -24.98 -12.16
C GLU A 210 -6.61 -23.69 -11.45
N LEU A 211 -5.75 -23.15 -10.59
CA LEU A 211 -6.13 -22.05 -9.68
C LEU A 211 -5.61 -20.67 -10.11
N VAL A 212 -4.48 -20.59 -10.80
CA VAL A 212 -3.85 -19.30 -11.15
C VAL A 212 -4.11 -18.93 -12.60
N ARG A 213 -3.91 -19.85 -13.53
CA ARG A 213 -4.03 -19.61 -14.97
C ARG A 213 -5.37 -18.99 -15.37
N PRO A 214 -6.54 -19.51 -14.92
CA PRO A 214 -7.84 -18.95 -15.31
C PRO A 214 -8.01 -17.50 -14.85
N ILE A 215 -7.49 -17.15 -13.68
CA ILE A 215 -7.56 -15.79 -13.12
C ILE A 215 -6.67 -14.85 -13.92
N ARG A 216 -5.42 -15.26 -14.19
CA ARG A 216 -4.44 -14.42 -14.87
C ARG A 216 -4.69 -14.26 -16.36
N GLN A 217 -5.28 -15.26 -17.01
CA GLN A 217 -5.63 -15.24 -18.42
C GLN A 217 -7.09 -14.84 -18.68
N ARG A 218 -7.82 -14.38 -17.64
CA ARG A 218 -9.17 -13.84 -17.79
C ARG A 218 -9.16 -12.69 -18.81
N ARG A 219 -10.16 -12.72 -19.69
CA ARG A 219 -10.36 -11.66 -20.70
C ARG A 219 -11.47 -10.70 -20.27
N ASP A 220 -11.36 -9.46 -20.71
CA ASP A 220 -12.41 -8.45 -20.60
C ASP A 220 -13.48 -8.61 -21.69
N GLY A 221 -14.52 -7.76 -21.67
CA GLY A 221 -15.60 -7.77 -22.66
C GLY A 221 -15.14 -7.48 -24.10
N ASN A 222 -13.92 -6.97 -24.30
CA ASN A 222 -13.32 -6.68 -25.61
C ASN A 222 -12.35 -7.78 -26.07
N GLY A 223 -12.24 -8.87 -25.32
CA GLY A 223 -11.37 -9.99 -25.64
C GLY A 223 -9.89 -9.80 -25.25
N ASN A 224 -9.54 -8.67 -24.64
CA ASN A 224 -8.19 -8.41 -24.12
C ASN A 224 -7.98 -9.08 -22.76
N PHE A 225 -6.71 -9.36 -22.40
CA PHE A 225 -6.41 -9.79 -21.06
C PHE A 225 -6.77 -8.69 -20.04
N ALA A 226 -7.50 -9.07 -18.99
CA ALA A 226 -7.88 -8.15 -17.91
C ALA A 226 -6.69 -7.68 -17.08
N LEU A 227 -5.61 -8.48 -17.01
CA LEU A 227 -4.37 -8.13 -16.32
C LEU A 227 -3.31 -7.61 -17.31
N ARG A 228 -2.48 -6.70 -16.81
CA ARG A 228 -1.36 -6.14 -17.58
C ARG A 228 -0.29 -7.18 -17.88
N ARG A 229 0.41 -7.02 -18.99
CA ARG A 229 1.62 -7.79 -19.29
C ARG A 229 2.69 -7.57 -18.20
N PRO A 230 3.54 -8.58 -17.88
CA PRO A 230 3.60 -9.93 -18.49
C PRO A 230 2.72 -10.98 -17.77
N LEU A 231 1.85 -10.62 -16.83
CA LEU A 231 1.11 -11.56 -15.97
C LEU A 231 0.33 -12.65 -16.71
N PRO A 232 -0.42 -12.37 -17.79
CA PRO A 232 -1.12 -13.43 -18.51
C PRO A 232 -0.21 -14.38 -19.28
N GLN A 233 0.95 -13.88 -19.76
CA GLN A 233 1.91 -14.65 -20.54
C GLN A 233 2.81 -15.53 -19.67
N ARG A 234 3.15 -15.03 -18.47
CA ARG A 234 3.98 -15.71 -17.47
C ARG A 234 3.17 -16.01 -16.22
N TRP A 235 2.01 -16.62 -16.42
CA TRP A 235 1.00 -16.85 -15.39
C TRP A 235 1.48 -17.74 -14.23
N TRP A 236 2.50 -18.58 -14.45
CA TRP A 236 3.10 -19.48 -13.43
C TRP A 236 4.17 -18.80 -12.57
N GLN A 237 4.56 -17.56 -12.88
CA GLN A 237 5.57 -16.79 -12.14
C GLN A 237 4.93 -15.75 -11.23
N TYR A 238 5.64 -15.27 -10.24
CA TYR A 238 5.15 -14.19 -9.39
C TYR A 238 4.98 -12.88 -10.15
N ALA A 239 4.09 -12.02 -9.64
CA ALA A 239 3.84 -10.71 -10.24
C ALA A 239 5.07 -9.78 -10.11
N ASP A 240 5.79 -9.89 -9.00
CA ASP A 240 7.04 -9.18 -8.78
C ASP A 240 8.00 -10.10 -7.98
N LYS A 241 9.11 -10.43 -8.57
CA LYS A 241 10.04 -11.46 -8.08
C LYS A 241 11.06 -10.94 -7.08
N ARG A 242 11.30 -9.63 -7.01
CA ARG A 242 12.27 -9.01 -6.10
C ARG A 242 13.64 -9.69 -6.10
N PRO A 243 14.39 -9.71 -7.21
CA PRO A 243 15.66 -10.46 -7.28
C PRO A 243 16.73 -10.00 -6.28
N ALA A 244 16.62 -8.78 -5.75
CA ALA A 244 17.53 -8.30 -4.70
C ALA A 244 17.33 -9.02 -3.33
N LEU A 245 16.30 -9.85 -3.19
CA LEU A 245 16.02 -10.60 -1.96
C LEU A 245 16.76 -11.97 -1.94
N TYR A 246 17.25 -12.45 -3.09
CA TYR A 246 17.84 -13.79 -3.28
C TYR A 246 19.33 -13.78 -3.60
#